data_a77ff03706ae5367cc2d4b78355878d1
#
_entry.id   a77ff03706ae5367cc2d4b78355878d1
#
_cell.length_a   1.000
_cell.length_b   1.000
_cell.length_c   1.000
_cell.angle_alpha   90.00
_cell.angle_beta   90.00
_cell.angle_gamma   90.00
#
_symmetry.space_group_name_H-M   'P 1'
#
loop_
_entity.id
_entity.type
_entity.pdbx_description
1 polymer ?
#
loop_
_entity_poly.entity_id
_entity_poly.type
_entity_poly.pdbx_seq_one_letter_code
_entity_poly.pdbx_strand_id
1 'polypeptide(L)'
;MFGDVVMEVPMKRFNSIFDGKKAEVNAEFDVDLTTEDLKDIIVKYKDLYKEVLGREFPQTPYEQLMEAIKAVFRSWGNERAILYRKLNDISDDLGTAVNVQSMVFGNKGNDSGTGVAFTRNPATGSKELYGEFLVNAQGEDVVAGIRTPKKISEMKESFPEAYKSFEHIAELLEKHYKDMQDMEFTVENGKLFMLQTRNGKRTAEAAVNIAVDMVNERLIDKKLAVLRIELEFVEHLLHPRFDDIEDRKSVV
;
A
#
# COMPACT_ATOMS: atom_id res chain seq x y z
N MET A 1 3.20 4.33 15.74
CA MET A 1 4.28 4.08 14.74
C MET A 1 5.66 3.96 15.42
N PHE A 2 6.32 5.06 15.90
CA PHE A 2 7.69 4.95 16.42
C PHE A 2 7.79 3.99 17.61
N GLY A 3 6.94 4.12 18.63
CA GLY A 3 6.96 3.25 19.81
C GLY A 3 6.66 1.78 19.50
N ASP A 4 5.71 1.53 18.62
CA ASP A 4 5.29 0.18 18.23
C ASP A 4 6.23 -0.42 17.15
N VAL A 5 6.28 0.18 15.96
CA VAL A 5 7.00 -0.40 14.82
C VAL A 5 8.52 -0.32 14.96
N VAL A 6 9.05 0.82 15.43
CA VAL A 6 10.51 1.00 15.54
C VAL A 6 11.07 0.39 16.83
N MET A 7 10.33 0.53 17.92
CA MET A 7 10.80 0.15 19.26
C MET A 7 10.13 -1.11 19.80
N GLU A 8 9.23 -1.72 19.04
CA GLU A 8 8.57 -3.00 19.36
C GLU A 8 7.78 -3.00 20.69
N VAL A 9 7.31 -1.83 21.11
CA VAL A 9 6.37 -1.73 22.24
C VAL A 9 5.00 -2.20 21.76
N PRO A 10 4.35 -3.20 22.42
CA PRO A 10 3.13 -3.80 21.91
C PRO A 10 2.01 -2.77 21.67
N MET A 11 1.48 -2.70 20.44
CA MET A 11 0.42 -1.79 20.00
C MET A 11 -0.80 -1.84 20.93
N LYS A 12 -1.14 -3.01 21.47
CA LYS A 12 -2.26 -3.18 22.40
C LYS A 12 -2.17 -2.24 23.61
N ARG A 13 -0.97 -1.93 24.09
CA ARG A 13 -0.78 -1.00 25.23
C ARG A 13 -1.10 0.44 24.83
N PHE A 14 -0.73 0.85 23.62
CA PHE A 14 -1.09 2.16 23.07
C PHE A 14 -2.60 2.26 22.85
N ASN A 15 -3.21 1.23 22.24
CA ASN A 15 -4.66 1.18 22.02
C ASN A 15 -5.43 1.28 23.36
N SER A 16 -5.00 0.58 24.40
CA SER A 16 -5.66 0.67 25.71
C SER A 16 -5.69 2.10 26.27
N ILE A 17 -4.64 2.89 26.06
CA ILE A 17 -4.60 4.30 26.46
C ILE A 17 -5.55 5.14 25.60
N PHE A 18 -5.55 4.91 24.29
CA PHE A 18 -6.39 5.63 23.34
C PHE A 18 -7.87 5.38 23.59
N ASP A 19 -8.26 4.10 23.67
CA ASP A 19 -9.64 3.67 23.91
C ASP A 19 -10.12 4.12 25.29
N GLY A 20 -9.22 4.07 26.29
CA GLY A 20 -9.50 4.58 27.63
C GLY A 20 -9.83 6.08 27.63
N LYS A 21 -9.11 6.89 26.83
CA LYS A 21 -9.39 8.31 26.70
C LYS A 21 -10.71 8.55 25.94
N LYS A 22 -10.98 7.81 24.88
CA LYS A 22 -12.27 7.88 24.16
C LYS A 22 -13.44 7.58 25.11
N ALA A 23 -13.32 6.55 25.92
CA ALA A 23 -14.35 6.20 26.91
C ALA A 23 -14.51 7.30 27.99
N GLU A 24 -13.41 7.90 28.46
CA GLU A 24 -13.41 9.00 29.44
C GLU A 24 -14.21 10.21 28.95
N VAL A 25 -14.06 10.57 27.67
CA VAL A 25 -14.71 11.77 27.08
C VAL A 25 -15.99 11.43 26.29
N ASN A 26 -16.45 10.17 26.29
CA ASN A 26 -17.57 9.67 25.50
C ASN A 26 -17.44 9.94 24.00
N ALA A 27 -16.24 9.87 23.44
CA ALA A 27 -16.01 9.98 22.00
C ALA A 27 -16.33 8.66 21.29
N GLU A 28 -17.15 8.71 20.22
CA GLU A 28 -17.47 7.54 19.40
C GLU A 28 -16.38 7.30 18.35
N PHE A 29 -15.95 8.37 17.68
CA PHE A 29 -14.92 8.33 16.63
C PHE A 29 -13.63 9.05 17.08
N ASP A 30 -12.52 8.75 16.42
CA ASP A 30 -11.22 9.37 16.70
C ASP A 30 -11.23 10.88 16.44
N VAL A 31 -12.05 11.31 15.46
CA VAL A 31 -12.24 12.73 15.13
C VAL A 31 -13.00 13.55 16.20
N ASP A 32 -13.64 12.88 17.14
CA ASP A 32 -14.35 13.53 18.25
C ASP A 32 -13.40 13.98 19.37
N LEU A 33 -12.15 13.47 19.35
CA LEU A 33 -11.13 13.86 20.32
C LEU A 33 -10.66 15.30 20.08
N THR A 34 -10.63 16.08 21.12
CA THR A 34 -10.13 17.44 21.07
C THR A 34 -8.60 17.50 21.04
N THR A 35 -8.05 18.67 20.72
CA THR A 35 -6.61 18.90 20.78
C THR A 35 -6.02 18.62 22.17
N GLU A 36 -6.76 18.95 23.23
CA GLU A 36 -6.32 18.72 24.61
C GLU A 36 -6.33 17.24 24.98
N ASP A 37 -7.33 16.48 24.50
CA ASP A 37 -7.36 15.03 24.67
C ASP A 37 -6.18 14.35 23.98
N LEU A 38 -5.84 14.78 22.77
CA LEU A 38 -4.68 14.26 22.04
C LEU A 38 -3.36 14.59 22.74
N LYS A 39 -3.24 15.78 23.36
CA LYS A 39 -2.06 16.13 24.17
C LYS A 39 -1.92 15.23 25.38
N ASP A 40 -3.02 14.94 26.07
CA ASP A 40 -3.03 14.02 27.23
C ASP A 40 -2.62 12.60 26.80
N ILE A 41 -3.17 12.11 25.68
CA ILE A 41 -2.77 10.82 25.09
C ILE A 41 -1.26 10.78 24.78
N ILE A 42 -0.70 11.85 24.18
CA ILE A 42 0.73 11.93 23.87
C ILE A 42 1.59 11.83 25.13
N VAL A 43 1.20 12.48 26.21
CA VAL A 43 1.91 12.37 27.51
C VAL A 43 1.91 10.92 27.98
N LYS A 44 0.73 10.29 28.04
CA LYS A 44 0.58 8.88 28.46
C LYS A 44 1.35 7.92 27.55
N TYR A 45 1.43 8.19 26.23
CA TYR A 45 2.25 7.40 25.32
C TYR A 45 3.75 7.52 25.57
N LYS A 46 4.22 8.72 25.93
CA LYS A 46 5.63 8.92 26.31
C LYS A 46 5.97 8.24 27.63
N ASP A 47 5.06 8.28 28.60
CA ASP A 47 5.21 7.58 29.87
C ASP A 47 5.25 6.06 29.69
N LEU A 48 4.34 5.50 28.85
CA LEU A 48 4.37 4.10 28.44
C LEU A 48 5.69 3.72 27.77
N TYR A 49 6.16 4.56 26.85
CA TYR A 49 7.45 4.34 26.17
C TYR A 49 8.60 4.26 27.19
N LYS A 50 8.65 5.19 28.15
CA LYS A 50 9.64 5.22 29.22
C LYS A 50 9.52 4.01 30.14
N GLU A 51 8.31 3.62 30.51
CA GLU A 51 8.06 2.45 31.36
C GLU A 51 8.61 1.16 30.73
N VAL A 52 8.35 0.95 29.42
CA VAL A 52 8.72 -0.29 28.73
C VAL A 52 10.20 -0.33 28.39
N LEU A 53 10.78 0.79 27.94
CA LEU A 53 12.14 0.84 27.39
C LEU A 53 13.18 1.39 28.37
N GLY A 54 12.76 1.87 29.55
CA GLY A 54 13.64 2.44 30.57
C GLY A 54 14.33 3.75 30.16
N ARG A 55 13.88 4.41 29.09
CA ARG A 55 14.44 5.66 28.57
C ARG A 55 13.37 6.58 28.04
N GLU A 56 13.65 7.88 28.02
CA GLU A 56 12.75 8.89 27.49
C GLU A 56 12.55 8.72 25.96
N PHE A 57 11.38 9.12 25.50
CA PHE A 57 11.11 9.19 24.06
C PHE A 57 12.05 10.22 23.41
N PRO A 58 12.80 9.85 22.36
CA PRO A 58 13.77 10.75 21.73
C PRO A 58 13.06 11.96 21.10
N GLN A 59 13.51 13.16 21.47
CA GLN A 59 12.90 14.42 21.00
C GLN A 59 13.55 14.95 19.72
N THR A 60 14.77 14.53 19.41
CA THR A 60 15.46 14.98 18.20
C THR A 60 15.05 14.16 16.98
N PRO A 61 14.71 14.78 15.84
CA PRO A 61 14.37 14.05 14.61
C PRO A 61 15.49 13.12 14.13
N TYR A 62 16.73 13.51 14.36
CA TYR A 62 17.89 12.69 13.99
C TYR A 62 17.95 11.37 14.75
N GLU A 63 17.76 11.41 16.09
CA GLU A 63 17.73 10.19 16.91
C GLU A 63 16.58 9.28 16.50
N GLN A 64 15.38 9.84 16.24
CA GLN A 64 14.23 9.06 15.75
C GLN A 64 14.54 8.41 14.40
N LEU A 65 15.13 9.15 13.47
CA LEU A 65 15.53 8.62 12.16
C LEU A 65 16.55 7.49 12.29
N MET A 66 17.58 7.67 13.10
CA MET A 66 18.62 6.65 13.28
C MET A 66 18.07 5.36 13.90
N GLU A 67 17.14 5.46 14.87
CA GLU A 67 16.49 4.27 15.45
C GLU A 67 15.56 3.60 14.42
N ALA A 68 14.85 4.36 13.57
CA ALA A 68 14.04 3.82 12.49
C ALA A 68 14.89 3.08 11.44
N ILE A 69 16.01 3.64 11.03
CA ILE A 69 16.98 2.99 10.12
C ILE A 69 17.48 1.66 10.73
N LYS A 70 17.90 1.68 12.00
CA LYS A 70 18.33 0.46 12.70
C LYS A 70 17.23 -0.59 12.77
N ALA A 71 15.97 -0.18 12.99
CA ALA A 71 14.83 -1.08 13.02
C ALA A 71 14.62 -1.78 11.67
N VAL A 72 14.73 -1.06 10.54
CA VAL A 72 14.66 -1.66 9.21
C VAL A 72 15.76 -2.70 9.01
N PHE A 73 16.99 -2.41 9.38
CA PHE A 73 18.06 -3.41 9.29
C PHE A 73 17.84 -4.62 10.20
N ARG A 74 17.36 -4.42 11.42
CA ARG A 74 17.01 -5.53 12.33
C ARG A 74 15.90 -6.42 11.77
N SER A 75 14.90 -5.81 11.08
CA SER A 75 13.75 -6.55 10.54
C SER A 75 14.12 -7.64 9.52
N TRP A 76 15.28 -7.54 8.88
CA TRP A 76 15.80 -8.59 8.00
C TRP A 76 15.98 -9.94 8.74
N GLY A 77 16.35 -9.90 10.01
CA GLY A 77 16.57 -11.07 10.86
C GLY A 77 15.34 -11.54 11.63
N ASN A 78 14.16 -10.94 11.46
CA ASN A 78 12.97 -11.42 12.16
C ASN A 78 12.42 -12.72 11.57
N GLU A 79 11.71 -13.52 12.36
CA GLU A 79 11.22 -14.84 11.99
C GLU A 79 10.35 -14.81 10.72
N ARG A 80 9.48 -13.81 10.61
CA ARG A 80 8.60 -13.65 9.44
C ARG A 80 9.39 -13.38 8.16
N ALA A 81 10.41 -12.54 8.20
CA ALA A 81 11.25 -12.25 7.06
C ALA A 81 12.10 -13.46 6.65
N ILE A 82 12.64 -14.19 7.63
CA ILE A 82 13.38 -15.45 7.39
C ILE A 82 12.48 -16.49 6.73
N LEU A 83 11.26 -16.70 7.26
CA LEU A 83 10.32 -17.64 6.67
C LEU A 83 9.94 -17.24 5.24
N TYR A 84 9.65 -15.95 5.01
CA TYR A 84 9.33 -15.44 3.68
C TYR A 84 10.45 -15.71 2.67
N ARG A 85 11.70 -15.43 3.03
CA ARG A 85 12.86 -15.71 2.16
C ARG A 85 12.99 -17.20 1.83
N LYS A 86 12.83 -18.06 2.82
CA LYS A 86 12.87 -19.52 2.60
C LYS A 86 11.78 -20.01 1.65
N LEU A 87 10.57 -19.47 1.75
CA LEU A 87 9.45 -19.86 0.89
C LEU A 87 9.56 -19.32 -0.54
N ASN A 88 10.38 -18.28 -0.75
CA ASN A 88 10.56 -17.64 -2.07
C ASN A 88 11.98 -17.79 -2.62
N ASP A 89 12.78 -18.73 -2.10
CA ASP A 89 14.16 -19.00 -2.53
C ASP A 89 15.07 -17.74 -2.60
N ILE A 90 14.88 -16.82 -1.64
CA ILE A 90 15.66 -15.58 -1.53
C ILE A 90 16.86 -15.84 -0.60
N SER A 91 18.08 -15.55 -1.08
CA SER A 91 19.30 -15.71 -0.28
C SER A 91 19.31 -14.79 0.94
N ASP A 92 19.74 -15.33 2.09
CA ASP A 92 19.95 -14.54 3.31
C ASP A 92 21.11 -13.54 3.19
N ASP A 93 22.03 -13.76 2.25
CA ASP A 93 23.22 -12.91 2.03
C ASP A 93 22.90 -11.58 1.32
N LEU A 94 21.69 -11.40 0.76
CA LEU A 94 21.31 -10.19 0.04
C LEU A 94 21.21 -8.96 0.95
N GLY A 95 20.74 -9.14 2.18
CA GLY A 95 20.47 -8.04 3.09
C GLY A 95 19.29 -7.16 2.67
N THR A 96 19.14 -6.02 3.32
CA THR A 96 18.10 -5.03 3.01
C THR A 96 18.69 -3.63 2.88
N ALA A 97 17.94 -2.72 2.25
CA ALA A 97 18.29 -1.32 2.11
C ALA A 97 17.24 -0.42 2.77
N VAL A 98 17.61 0.81 3.06
CA VAL A 98 16.74 1.82 3.65
C VAL A 98 16.70 3.05 2.75
N ASN A 99 15.50 3.48 2.38
CA ASN A 99 15.27 4.77 1.75
C ASN A 99 14.66 5.73 2.77
N VAL A 100 15.22 6.93 2.86
CA VAL A 100 14.65 8.03 3.64
C VAL A 100 13.87 8.93 2.69
N GLN A 101 12.56 8.94 2.86
CA GLN A 101 11.64 9.66 1.98
C GLN A 101 10.85 10.70 2.76
N SER A 102 10.66 11.88 2.15
CA SER A 102 9.77 12.90 2.72
C SER A 102 8.35 12.37 2.83
N MET A 103 7.72 12.64 3.95
CA MET A 103 6.33 12.28 4.17
C MET A 103 5.41 13.25 3.42
N VAL A 104 4.38 12.71 2.78
CA VAL A 104 3.28 13.45 2.15
C VAL A 104 1.96 13.05 2.77
N PHE A 105 1.00 13.97 2.82
CA PHE A 105 -0.21 13.80 3.60
C PHE A 105 -1.46 13.93 2.73
N GLY A 106 -2.15 12.81 2.53
CA GLY A 106 -3.42 12.76 1.81
C GLY A 106 -4.62 13.23 2.63
N ASN A 107 -4.44 13.53 3.91
CA ASN A 107 -5.49 13.93 4.84
C ASN A 107 -5.45 15.42 5.24
N LYS A 108 -5.01 16.29 4.32
CA LYS A 108 -4.96 17.75 4.55
C LYS A 108 -6.23 18.51 4.13
N GLY A 109 -7.24 17.81 3.66
CA GLY A 109 -8.49 18.40 3.21
C GLY A 109 -9.02 17.78 1.92
N ASN A 110 -10.02 18.40 1.32
CA ASN A 110 -10.70 17.87 0.14
C ASN A 110 -9.88 17.95 -1.16
N ASP A 111 -8.77 18.69 -1.16
CA ASP A 111 -7.79 18.77 -2.23
C ASP A 111 -6.62 17.79 -2.05
N SER A 112 -6.75 16.89 -1.09
CA SER A 112 -5.77 15.87 -0.75
C SER A 112 -6.43 14.49 -0.72
N GLY A 113 -5.64 13.44 -0.96
CA GLY A 113 -6.13 12.07 -0.99
C GLY A 113 -5.01 11.07 -1.18
N THR A 114 -5.34 9.79 -1.14
CA THR A 114 -4.38 8.70 -1.36
C THR A 114 -5.07 7.56 -2.10
N GLY A 115 -4.29 6.74 -2.80
CA GLY A 115 -4.84 5.61 -3.52
C GLY A 115 -3.81 4.63 -4.03
N VAL A 116 -4.33 3.55 -4.58
CA VAL A 116 -3.58 2.47 -5.22
C VAL A 116 -4.19 2.18 -6.58
N ALA A 117 -3.37 1.95 -7.59
CA ALA A 117 -3.87 1.60 -8.91
C ALA A 117 -2.86 0.79 -9.72
N PHE A 118 -3.40 -0.02 -10.62
CA PHE A 118 -2.66 -0.76 -11.62
C PHE A 118 -2.72 -0.04 -12.97
N THR A 119 -1.67 -0.16 -13.76
CA THR A 119 -1.65 0.37 -15.14
C THR A 119 -2.59 -0.38 -16.09
N ARG A 120 -2.96 -1.62 -15.73
CA ARG A 120 -3.95 -2.48 -16.43
C ARG A 120 -4.82 -3.20 -15.41
N ASN A 121 -5.99 -3.64 -15.83
CA ASN A 121 -6.87 -4.42 -14.96
C ASN A 121 -6.20 -5.76 -14.57
N PRO A 122 -5.94 -6.03 -13.28
CA PRO A 122 -5.22 -7.23 -12.84
C PRO A 122 -6.03 -8.53 -12.99
N ALA A 123 -7.35 -8.43 -13.18
CA ALA A 123 -8.22 -9.59 -13.36
C ALA A 123 -8.32 -10.01 -14.83
N THR A 124 -8.45 -9.03 -15.75
CA THR A 124 -8.71 -9.27 -17.17
C THR A 124 -7.52 -8.98 -18.08
N GLY A 125 -6.60 -8.12 -17.66
CA GLY A 125 -5.49 -7.62 -18.46
C GLY A 125 -5.83 -6.41 -19.33
N SER A 126 -7.09 -5.94 -19.34
CA SER A 126 -7.50 -4.79 -20.16
C SER A 126 -6.67 -3.54 -19.85
N LYS A 127 -6.34 -2.78 -20.93
CA LYS A 127 -5.49 -1.59 -20.84
C LYS A 127 -6.30 -0.39 -20.34
N GLU A 128 -6.59 -0.38 -19.06
CA GLU A 128 -7.25 0.71 -18.36
C GLU A 128 -6.66 0.85 -16.96
N LEU A 129 -6.54 2.06 -16.46
CA LEU A 129 -6.18 2.27 -15.06
C LEU A 129 -7.23 1.64 -14.16
N TYR A 130 -6.79 0.72 -13.32
CA TYR A 130 -7.66 -0.02 -12.41
C TYR A 130 -7.20 0.20 -10.98
N GLY A 131 -8.08 0.72 -10.13
CA GLY A 131 -7.72 0.98 -8.73
C GLY A 131 -8.73 1.85 -8.00
N GLU A 132 -8.33 2.27 -6.82
CA GLU A 132 -9.18 2.95 -5.87
C GLU A 132 -8.44 4.10 -5.19
N PHE A 133 -9.19 5.13 -4.79
CA PHE A 133 -8.65 6.24 -4.03
C PHE A 133 -9.66 6.77 -3.00
N LEU A 134 -9.15 7.42 -1.96
CA LEU A 134 -9.93 8.14 -0.96
C LEU A 134 -9.50 9.60 -0.90
N VAL A 135 -10.48 10.50 -0.86
CA VAL A 135 -10.27 11.93 -0.60
C VAL A 135 -10.11 12.14 0.91
N ASN A 136 -9.22 13.03 1.30
CA ASN A 136 -8.92 13.38 2.69
C ASN A 136 -8.64 12.12 3.53
N ALA A 137 -7.63 11.36 3.15
CA ALA A 137 -7.29 10.06 3.74
C ALA A 137 -5.79 9.76 3.65
N GLN A 138 -5.31 8.92 4.55
CA GLN A 138 -3.98 8.30 4.50
C GLN A 138 -4.06 6.88 3.94
N GLY A 139 -2.91 6.28 3.60
CA GLY A 139 -2.85 4.94 3.01
C GLY A 139 -3.50 3.86 3.89
N GLU A 140 -3.42 4.00 5.20
CA GLU A 140 -4.04 3.10 6.18
C GLU A 140 -5.57 3.08 6.05
N ASP A 141 -6.20 4.21 5.72
CA ASP A 141 -7.65 4.32 5.55
C ASP A 141 -8.16 3.54 4.33
N VAL A 142 -7.35 3.46 3.26
CA VAL A 142 -7.67 2.67 2.06
C VAL A 142 -7.71 1.18 2.37
N VAL A 143 -6.77 0.72 3.20
CA VAL A 143 -6.60 -0.70 3.54
C VAL A 143 -7.54 -1.14 4.67
N ALA A 144 -7.87 -0.23 5.60
CA ALA A 144 -8.71 -0.54 6.76
C ALA A 144 -10.19 -0.81 6.42
N GLY A 145 -10.65 -0.40 5.23
CA GLY A 145 -12.03 -0.62 4.80
C GLY A 145 -13.10 0.14 5.61
N ILE A 146 -12.70 1.15 6.40
CA ILE A 146 -13.61 1.96 7.22
C ILE A 146 -14.44 2.88 6.34
N ARG A 147 -13.89 3.36 5.23
CA ARG A 147 -14.56 4.21 4.25
C ARG A 147 -14.58 3.52 2.90
N THR A 148 -15.66 3.64 2.16
CA THR A 148 -15.77 3.08 0.81
C THR A 148 -14.91 3.91 -0.15
N PRO A 149 -13.86 3.33 -0.77
CA PRO A 149 -13.04 4.03 -1.72
C PRO A 149 -13.80 4.28 -3.03
N LYS A 150 -13.38 5.32 -3.75
CA LYS A 150 -13.87 5.64 -5.10
C LYS A 150 -13.00 4.95 -6.13
N LYS A 151 -13.58 4.64 -7.30
CA LYS A 151 -12.81 4.11 -8.43
C LYS A 151 -11.80 5.14 -8.93
N ILE A 152 -10.63 4.68 -9.37
CA ILE A 152 -9.58 5.57 -9.87
C ILE A 152 -10.05 6.46 -11.03
N SER A 153 -11.01 6.02 -11.85
CA SER A 153 -11.61 6.82 -12.93
C SER A 153 -12.33 8.08 -12.44
N GLU A 154 -12.88 8.05 -11.21
CA GLU A 154 -13.56 9.20 -10.59
C GLU A 154 -12.57 10.26 -10.07
N MET A 155 -11.27 9.94 -10.03
CA MET A 155 -10.23 10.90 -9.68
C MET A 155 -10.15 12.07 -10.67
N LYS A 156 -10.63 11.87 -11.92
CA LYS A 156 -10.76 12.93 -12.92
C LYS A 156 -11.62 14.11 -12.43
N GLU A 157 -12.63 13.82 -11.64
CA GLU A 157 -13.54 14.84 -11.10
C GLU A 157 -12.97 15.49 -9.84
N SER A 158 -12.37 14.68 -8.95
CA SER A 158 -11.84 15.16 -7.66
C SER A 158 -10.51 15.90 -7.81
N PHE A 159 -9.61 15.40 -8.68
CA PHE A 159 -8.23 15.90 -8.85
C PHE A 159 -7.80 15.88 -10.33
N PRO A 160 -8.39 16.69 -11.22
CA PRO A 160 -8.19 16.59 -12.67
C PRO A 160 -6.73 16.70 -13.12
N GLU A 161 -5.96 17.63 -12.55
CA GLU A 161 -4.55 17.82 -12.93
C GLU A 161 -3.66 16.70 -12.36
N ALA A 162 -3.94 16.25 -11.14
CA ALA A 162 -3.24 15.11 -10.56
C ALA A 162 -3.54 13.81 -11.34
N TYR A 163 -4.78 13.63 -11.80
CA TYR A 163 -5.16 12.49 -12.62
C TYR A 163 -4.41 12.45 -13.96
N LYS A 164 -4.33 13.58 -14.69
CA LYS A 164 -3.52 13.67 -15.92
C LYS A 164 -2.06 13.32 -15.70
N SER A 165 -1.49 13.84 -14.61
CA SER A 165 -0.12 13.53 -14.24
C SER A 165 0.05 12.05 -13.93
N PHE A 166 -0.94 11.45 -13.25
CA PHE A 166 -0.95 10.03 -12.93
C PHE A 166 -1.05 9.15 -14.18
N GLU A 167 -1.94 9.44 -15.12
CA GLU A 167 -2.03 8.74 -16.41
C GLU A 167 -0.69 8.76 -17.15
N HIS A 168 -0.06 9.92 -17.24
CA HIS A 168 1.24 10.06 -17.91
C HIS A 168 2.34 9.24 -17.22
N ILE A 169 2.40 9.27 -15.88
CA ILE A 169 3.38 8.51 -15.11
C ILE A 169 3.13 7.01 -15.26
N ALA A 170 1.88 6.56 -15.23
CA ALA A 170 1.50 5.17 -15.43
C ALA A 170 2.00 4.63 -16.79
N GLU A 171 1.79 5.39 -17.87
CA GLU A 171 2.33 5.05 -19.19
C GLU A 171 3.86 4.99 -19.22
N LEU A 172 4.52 5.95 -18.57
CA LEU A 172 5.97 6.01 -18.52
C LEU A 172 6.56 4.82 -17.76
N LEU A 173 5.96 4.46 -16.62
CA LEU A 173 6.39 3.32 -15.80
C LEU A 173 6.18 2.00 -16.55
N GLU A 174 5.01 1.80 -17.18
CA GLU A 174 4.74 0.59 -17.96
C GLU A 174 5.72 0.43 -19.15
N LYS A 175 6.04 1.52 -19.83
CA LYS A 175 7.06 1.52 -20.92
C LYS A 175 8.46 1.25 -20.38
N HIS A 176 8.82 1.80 -19.24
CA HIS A 176 10.14 1.64 -18.63
C HIS A 176 10.37 0.21 -18.16
N TYR A 177 9.44 -0.33 -17.36
CA TYR A 177 9.53 -1.69 -16.83
C TYR A 177 9.09 -2.75 -17.83
N LYS A 178 8.44 -2.33 -18.93
CA LYS A 178 7.86 -3.20 -19.95
C LYS A 178 6.89 -4.23 -19.36
N ASP A 179 6.23 -3.89 -18.27
CA ASP A 179 5.29 -4.74 -17.56
C ASP A 179 4.24 -3.91 -16.83
N MET A 180 3.06 -4.52 -16.58
CA MET A 180 2.01 -3.94 -15.77
C MET A 180 2.54 -3.56 -14.38
N GLN A 181 2.24 -2.34 -13.95
CA GLN A 181 2.69 -1.81 -12.67
C GLN A 181 1.54 -1.67 -11.67
N ASP A 182 1.83 -2.00 -10.42
CA ASP A 182 1.04 -1.70 -9.23
C ASP A 182 1.67 -0.46 -8.58
N MET A 183 0.88 0.58 -8.39
CA MET A 183 1.34 1.92 -8.01
C MET A 183 0.61 2.43 -6.78
N GLU A 184 1.36 3.03 -5.87
CA GLU A 184 0.83 3.74 -4.71
C GLU A 184 1.10 5.23 -4.87
N PHE A 185 0.12 6.07 -4.57
CA PHE A 185 0.24 7.51 -4.73
C PHE A 185 -0.50 8.28 -3.63
N THR A 186 -0.10 9.52 -3.44
CA THR A 186 -0.79 10.50 -2.59
C THR A 186 -0.91 11.81 -3.36
N VAL A 187 -2.06 12.46 -3.21
CA VAL A 187 -2.28 13.85 -3.62
C VAL A 187 -2.25 14.71 -2.36
N GLU A 188 -1.35 15.67 -2.29
CA GLU A 188 -1.30 16.64 -1.20
C GLU A 188 -1.49 18.05 -1.78
N ASN A 189 -2.54 18.75 -1.35
CA ASN A 189 -2.91 20.10 -1.84
C ASN A 189 -2.95 20.16 -3.38
N GLY A 190 -3.62 19.20 -4.00
CA GLY A 190 -3.77 19.09 -5.46
C GLY A 190 -2.53 18.55 -6.21
N LYS A 191 -1.39 18.38 -5.56
CA LYS A 191 -0.17 17.90 -6.19
C LYS A 191 0.00 16.40 -6.00
N LEU A 192 0.27 15.68 -7.11
CA LEU A 192 0.52 14.24 -7.11
C LEU A 192 1.94 13.91 -6.63
N PHE A 193 2.05 12.89 -5.80
CA PHE A 193 3.30 12.24 -5.38
C PHE A 193 3.18 10.74 -5.55
N MET A 194 4.11 10.15 -6.31
CA MET A 194 4.25 8.70 -6.41
C MET A 194 5.02 8.20 -5.20
N LEU A 195 4.48 7.18 -4.52
CA LEU A 195 5.10 6.60 -3.33
C LEU A 195 5.86 5.33 -3.65
N GLN A 196 5.26 4.45 -4.45
CA GLN A 196 5.83 3.16 -4.80
C GLN A 196 5.32 2.70 -6.15
N THR A 197 6.16 1.93 -6.86
CA THR A 197 5.76 1.11 -8.00
C THR A 197 6.39 -0.27 -7.89
N ARG A 198 5.67 -1.28 -8.36
CA ARG A 198 6.14 -2.67 -8.44
C ARG A 198 5.43 -3.40 -9.57
N ASN A 199 5.97 -4.55 -9.97
CA ASN A 199 5.28 -5.41 -10.93
C ASN A 199 3.93 -5.85 -10.35
N GLY A 200 2.86 -5.65 -11.10
CA GLY A 200 1.51 -5.94 -10.66
C GLY A 200 1.24 -7.44 -10.58
N LYS A 201 0.75 -7.91 -9.43
CA LYS A 201 0.17 -9.25 -9.31
C LYS A 201 -1.10 -9.32 -10.14
N ARG A 202 -1.33 -10.45 -10.80
CA ARG A 202 -2.42 -10.60 -11.77
C ARG A 202 -2.91 -12.04 -11.82
N THR A 203 -4.10 -12.25 -12.36
CA THR A 203 -4.63 -13.59 -12.63
C THR A 203 -3.89 -14.23 -13.81
N ALA A 204 -4.03 -15.54 -13.97
CA ALA A 204 -3.49 -16.28 -15.11
C ALA A 204 -4.01 -15.74 -16.45
N GLU A 205 -5.30 -15.41 -16.53
CA GLU A 205 -5.94 -14.83 -17.69
C GLU A 205 -5.35 -13.46 -18.04
N ALA A 206 -5.26 -12.57 -17.05
CA ALA A 206 -4.66 -11.27 -17.22
C ALA A 206 -3.18 -11.36 -17.66
N ALA A 207 -2.42 -12.32 -17.11
CA ALA A 207 -1.01 -12.51 -17.49
C ALA A 207 -0.84 -12.81 -18.99
N VAL A 208 -1.68 -13.72 -19.52
CA VAL A 208 -1.65 -14.06 -20.97
C VAL A 208 -2.11 -12.86 -21.81
N ASN A 209 -3.22 -12.22 -21.47
CA ASN A 209 -3.75 -11.08 -22.22
C ASN A 209 -2.75 -9.92 -22.27
N ILE A 210 -2.15 -9.56 -21.12
CA ILE A 210 -1.12 -8.53 -21.03
C ILE A 210 0.10 -8.87 -21.88
N ALA A 211 0.58 -10.11 -21.84
CA ALA A 211 1.74 -10.53 -22.62
C ALA A 211 1.47 -10.40 -24.13
N VAL A 212 0.28 -10.81 -24.60
CA VAL A 212 -0.14 -10.69 -26.00
C VAL A 212 -0.24 -9.21 -26.40
N ASP A 213 -0.90 -8.39 -25.59
CA ASP A 213 -1.09 -6.97 -25.87
C ASP A 213 0.25 -6.23 -25.92
N MET A 214 1.16 -6.50 -24.99
CA MET A 214 2.48 -5.88 -24.98
C MET A 214 3.34 -6.25 -26.20
N VAL A 215 3.15 -7.45 -26.79
CA VAL A 215 3.77 -7.80 -28.06
C VAL A 215 3.16 -6.98 -29.20
N ASN A 216 1.82 -6.88 -29.26
CA ASN A 216 1.12 -6.09 -30.27
C ASN A 216 1.49 -4.60 -30.19
N GLU A 217 1.67 -4.07 -28.99
CA GLU A 217 2.14 -2.71 -28.70
C GLU A 217 3.65 -2.52 -28.95
N ARG A 218 4.38 -3.58 -29.29
CA ARG A 218 5.84 -3.59 -29.51
C ARG A 218 6.67 -3.17 -28.27
N LEU A 219 6.14 -3.38 -27.09
CA LEU A 219 6.84 -3.15 -25.83
C LEU A 219 7.79 -4.30 -25.50
N ILE A 220 7.40 -5.53 -25.85
CA ILE A 220 8.21 -6.74 -25.68
C ILE A 220 8.17 -7.59 -26.96
N ASP A 221 9.11 -8.51 -27.10
CA ASP A 221 9.08 -9.51 -28.15
C ASP A 221 8.31 -10.78 -27.71
N LYS A 222 8.00 -11.65 -28.69
CA LYS A 222 7.27 -12.90 -28.45
C LYS A 222 8.00 -13.85 -27.50
N LYS A 223 9.34 -13.88 -27.54
CA LYS A 223 10.13 -14.73 -26.67
C LYS A 223 10.01 -14.31 -25.22
N LEU A 224 10.11 -13.01 -24.95
CA LEU A 224 9.94 -12.46 -23.60
C LEU A 224 8.50 -12.65 -23.10
N ALA A 225 7.50 -12.49 -23.97
CA ALA A 225 6.10 -12.75 -23.63
C ALA A 225 5.89 -14.19 -23.12
N VAL A 226 6.43 -15.17 -23.84
CA VAL A 226 6.33 -16.59 -23.43
C VAL A 226 7.08 -16.85 -22.11
N LEU A 227 8.28 -16.26 -21.94
CA LEU A 227 9.08 -16.45 -20.72
C LEU A 227 8.44 -15.84 -19.46
N ARG A 228 7.49 -14.92 -19.60
CA ARG A 228 6.77 -14.29 -18.49
C ARG A 228 5.56 -15.08 -18.01
N ILE A 229 5.08 -16.03 -18.80
CA ILE A 229 3.96 -16.87 -18.42
C ILE A 229 4.48 -18.03 -17.58
N GLU A 230 4.14 -18.04 -16.31
CA GLU A 230 4.46 -19.13 -15.40
C GLU A 230 3.69 -20.40 -15.80
N LEU A 231 4.33 -21.56 -15.69
CA LEU A 231 3.69 -22.83 -16.05
C LEU A 231 2.40 -23.07 -15.27
N GLU A 232 2.37 -22.70 -14.01
CA GLU A 232 1.17 -22.77 -13.16
C GLU A 232 -0.01 -22.01 -13.74
N PHE A 233 0.24 -20.85 -14.38
CA PHE A 233 -0.82 -20.08 -15.04
C PHE A 233 -1.39 -20.82 -16.25
N VAL A 234 -0.54 -21.53 -17.00
CA VAL A 234 -0.99 -22.35 -18.14
C VAL A 234 -1.85 -23.51 -17.65
N GLU A 235 -1.43 -24.20 -16.61
CA GLU A 235 -2.22 -25.29 -15.99
C GLU A 235 -3.58 -24.78 -15.52
N HIS A 236 -3.62 -23.66 -14.81
CA HIS A 236 -4.88 -23.03 -14.37
C HIS A 236 -5.83 -22.71 -15.52
N LEU A 237 -5.31 -22.26 -16.66
CA LEU A 237 -6.13 -21.92 -17.83
C LEU A 237 -6.65 -23.15 -18.59
N LEU A 238 -5.96 -24.30 -18.46
CA LEU A 238 -6.37 -25.57 -19.10
C LEU A 238 -7.43 -26.33 -18.28
N HIS A 239 -7.64 -25.99 -17.01
CA HIS A 239 -8.69 -26.59 -16.21
C HIS A 239 -10.09 -26.11 -16.66
N PRO A 240 -11.10 -27.02 -16.65
CA PRO A 240 -12.48 -26.63 -16.90
C PRO A 240 -12.93 -25.54 -15.94
N ARG A 241 -13.60 -24.51 -16.46
CA ARG A 241 -14.22 -23.44 -15.68
C ARG A 241 -15.73 -23.57 -15.75
N PHE A 242 -16.41 -23.20 -14.67
CA PHE A 242 -17.86 -23.02 -14.70
C PHE A 242 -18.20 -21.77 -15.50
N ASP A 243 -19.25 -21.83 -16.30
CA ASP A 243 -19.76 -20.68 -17.05
C ASP A 243 -20.45 -19.73 -16.06
N ASP A 244 -20.07 -18.45 -16.02
CA ASP A 244 -20.63 -17.44 -15.11
C ASP A 244 -22.17 -17.32 -15.19
N ILE A 245 -22.77 -17.81 -16.26
CA ILE A 245 -24.23 -17.81 -16.50
C ILE A 245 -24.92 -18.95 -15.77
N GLU A 246 -24.26 -20.10 -15.56
CA GLU A 246 -24.86 -21.26 -14.88
C GLU A 246 -24.67 -21.21 -13.36
N ASP A 247 -23.62 -20.57 -12.88
CA ASP A 247 -23.32 -20.48 -11.44
C ASP A 247 -24.35 -19.63 -10.66
N ARG A 248 -25.03 -18.69 -11.32
CA ARG A 248 -26.13 -17.91 -10.72
C ARG A 248 -27.43 -18.70 -10.49
N LYS A 249 -27.55 -19.91 -11.02
CA LYS A 249 -28.74 -20.75 -10.89
C LYS A 249 -28.65 -21.84 -9.84
N SER A 250 -27.44 -22.09 -9.28
CA SER A 250 -27.21 -23.14 -8.31
C SER A 250 -27.25 -22.68 -6.84
N VAL A 251 -27.57 -21.41 -6.59
CA VAL A 251 -27.78 -20.87 -5.23
C VAL A 251 -29.26 -20.55 -5.04
N VAL A 252 -30.03 -21.60 -4.87
CA VAL A 252 -31.40 -21.57 -4.27
C VAL A 252 -31.49 -22.67 -3.23
#